data_00d531d3b7c4d7d931971e96caca13ee
#
_entry.id   00d531d3b7c4d7d931971e96caca13ee
#
_cell.length_a   1.000
_cell.length_b   1.000
_cell.length_c   1.000
_cell.angle_alpha   90.00
_cell.angle_beta   90.00
_cell.angle_gamma   90.00
#
_symmetry.space_group_name_H-M   'P 1'
#
loop_
_entity.id
_entity.type
_entity.pdbx_description
1 polymer ?
#
loop_
_entity_poly.entity_id
_entity_poly.type
_entity_poly.pdbx_seq_one_letter_code
_entity_poly.pdbx_strand_id
1 'polypeptide(L)'
;LQQMTLFGVTEKQFSQIHPKARPEIWAYGIRNPWTFSFDRKTGDLFIADIGQNHWEEIDHQPAASKGGENYGWKFMCGSHTFPIEDDKTNPRLGVLPIAEYSHVDQGNCVIGLGIYRGKDFPSLEGIYFAADWGSGKVWGMKKDDAGKWQMQELLDLDTPLRPTSGGEDEEGNIYLTHASANYGGPVDPYTGERGALWKLVPADKVPAGAVKAP
;
A
#
# COMPACT_ATOMS: atom_id res chain seq x y z
N LEU A 1 -23.66 0.91 23.92
CA LEU A 1 -22.36 1.06 23.25
C LEU A 1 -21.36 0.25 24.02
N GLN A 2 -20.87 -0.85 23.44
CA GLN A 2 -19.71 -1.56 23.99
C GLN A 2 -18.51 -0.62 23.96
N GLN A 3 -17.78 -0.56 25.03
CA GLN A 3 -16.55 0.22 25.12
C GLN A 3 -15.53 -0.44 24.18
N MET A 4 -15.18 0.25 23.09
CA MET A 4 -14.13 -0.19 22.17
C MET A 4 -12.78 0.08 22.81
N THR A 5 -11.90 -0.89 22.74
CA THR A 5 -10.51 -0.77 23.21
C THR A 5 -9.60 -0.96 22.02
N LEU A 6 -8.59 -0.10 21.89
CA LEU A 6 -7.52 -0.32 20.93
C LEU A 6 -6.64 -1.46 21.46
N PHE A 7 -6.45 -2.49 20.62
CA PHE A 7 -5.54 -3.60 20.93
C PHE A 7 -4.16 -3.25 20.39
N GLY A 8 -3.18 -3.25 21.25
CA GLY A 8 -1.78 -3.12 20.90
C GLY A 8 -1.03 -4.44 21.09
N VAL A 9 0.27 -4.36 20.94
CA VAL A 9 1.19 -5.46 21.27
C VAL A 9 1.07 -5.87 22.74
N THR A 10 1.36 -7.13 23.02
CA THR A 10 1.40 -7.56 24.42
C THR A 10 2.44 -6.75 25.16
N GLU A 11 2.05 -6.23 26.30
CA GLU A 11 2.86 -5.40 27.22
C GLU A 11 4.30 -5.91 27.40
N LYS A 12 4.50 -7.21 27.25
CA LYS A 12 5.76 -7.91 27.46
C LYS A 12 6.76 -7.76 26.30
N GLN A 13 6.32 -7.60 25.06
CA GLN A 13 7.22 -7.53 23.90
C GLN A 13 7.66 -6.11 23.58
N PHE A 14 6.73 -5.17 23.61
CA PHE A 14 7.02 -3.79 23.27
C PHE A 14 7.66 -3.02 24.45
N SER A 15 7.23 -3.28 25.68
CA SER A 15 7.79 -2.66 26.88
C SER A 15 9.23 -3.08 27.18
N GLN A 16 9.70 -4.22 26.66
CA GLN A 16 11.11 -4.61 26.76
C GLN A 16 12.01 -3.74 25.89
N ILE A 17 11.50 -3.27 24.73
CA ILE A 17 12.25 -2.44 23.77
C ILE A 17 12.00 -0.96 24.06
N HIS A 18 10.78 -0.61 24.42
CA HIS A 18 10.34 0.75 24.69
C HIS A 18 9.53 0.84 26.00
N PRO A 19 10.18 0.90 27.17
CA PRO A 19 9.51 0.85 28.47
C PRO A 19 8.49 1.96 28.73
N LYS A 20 8.51 3.03 27.91
CA LYS A 20 7.60 4.17 28.01
C LYS A 20 6.57 4.20 26.88
N ALA A 21 6.56 3.22 25.99
CA ALA A 21 5.59 3.18 24.91
C ALA A 21 4.20 2.77 25.41
N ARG A 22 3.19 3.32 24.75
CA ARG A 22 1.80 2.97 25.05
C ARG A 22 1.46 1.58 24.50
N PRO A 23 0.69 0.79 25.23
CA PRO A 23 0.37 -0.59 24.84
C PRO A 23 -0.51 -0.67 23.58
N GLU A 24 -1.15 0.43 23.18
CA GLU A 24 -2.00 0.49 21.99
C GLU A 24 -1.21 0.59 20.67
N ILE A 25 0.11 0.80 20.74
CA ILE A 25 0.96 0.87 19.54
C ILE A 25 1.17 -0.56 19.03
N TRP A 26 0.64 -0.83 17.82
CA TRP A 26 0.75 -2.16 17.19
C TRP A 26 2.10 -2.37 16.49
N ALA A 27 2.57 -1.35 15.75
CA ALA A 27 3.85 -1.34 15.06
C ALA A 27 4.44 0.07 15.07
N TYR A 28 5.72 0.20 14.76
CA TYR A 28 6.39 1.49 14.78
C TYR A 28 7.49 1.56 13.72
N GLY A 29 8.18 2.70 13.62
CA GLY A 29 9.21 2.91 12.59
C GLY A 29 8.60 3.05 11.19
N ILE A 30 7.38 3.56 11.10
CA ILE A 30 6.65 3.86 9.88
C ILE A 30 6.66 5.38 9.72
N ARG A 31 6.86 5.87 8.50
CA ARG A 31 6.95 7.30 8.25
C ARG A 31 5.59 7.97 8.07
N ASN A 32 4.84 7.52 7.08
CA ASN A 32 3.54 8.07 6.70
C ASN A 32 2.63 6.97 6.15
N PRO A 33 2.12 6.08 7.01
CA PRO A 33 1.26 4.96 6.61
C PRO A 33 -0.07 5.51 6.10
N TRP A 34 -0.12 5.85 4.82
CA TRP A 34 -1.29 6.49 4.20
C TRP A 34 -2.49 5.57 4.15
N THR A 35 -2.24 4.33 3.74
CA THR A 35 -3.27 3.29 3.68
C THR A 35 -2.74 1.98 4.25
N PHE A 36 -3.64 1.19 4.81
CA PHE A 36 -3.37 -0.19 5.20
C PHE A 36 -4.58 -1.07 4.91
N SER A 37 -4.35 -2.36 4.76
CA SER A 37 -5.43 -3.33 4.59
C SER A 37 -5.06 -4.68 5.20
N PHE A 38 -6.06 -5.43 5.62
CA PHE A 38 -5.90 -6.82 6.01
C PHE A 38 -6.36 -7.74 4.87
N ASP A 39 -5.58 -8.78 4.60
CA ASP A 39 -6.05 -9.86 3.75
C ASP A 39 -7.15 -10.64 4.48
N ARG A 40 -8.38 -10.56 3.99
CA ARG A 40 -9.53 -11.24 4.61
C ARG A 40 -9.42 -12.76 4.67
N LYS A 41 -8.54 -13.37 3.86
CA LYS A 41 -8.34 -14.81 3.80
C LYS A 41 -7.24 -15.29 4.74
N THR A 42 -6.14 -14.55 4.85
CA THR A 42 -4.99 -14.95 5.67
C THR A 42 -4.89 -14.19 6.98
N GLY A 43 -5.43 -12.97 7.03
CA GLY A 43 -5.27 -12.04 8.15
C GLY A 43 -3.96 -11.26 8.12
N ASP A 44 -3.16 -11.39 7.07
CA ASP A 44 -1.92 -10.62 6.91
C ASP A 44 -2.23 -9.13 6.76
N LEU A 45 -1.41 -8.28 7.37
CA LEU A 45 -1.50 -6.84 7.27
C LEU A 45 -0.53 -6.33 6.20
N PHE A 46 -1.00 -5.41 5.37
CA PHE A 46 -0.21 -4.66 4.39
C PHE A 46 -0.33 -3.17 4.68
N ILE A 47 0.79 -2.47 4.65
CA ILE A 47 0.87 -1.03 4.91
C ILE A 47 1.56 -0.39 3.71
N ALA A 48 0.93 0.63 3.14
CA ALA A 48 1.57 1.48 2.14
C ALA A 48 2.14 2.70 2.86
N ASP A 49 3.44 2.76 2.96
CA ASP A 49 4.19 3.78 3.68
C ASP A 49 4.84 4.76 2.70
N ILE A 50 4.36 6.00 2.71
CA ILE A 50 4.89 7.05 1.84
C ILE A 50 6.25 7.50 2.38
N GLY A 51 7.27 7.28 1.57
CA GLY A 51 8.64 7.62 1.88
C GLY A 51 8.94 9.12 1.83
N GLN A 52 10.18 9.50 2.19
CA GLN A 52 10.53 10.92 2.32
C GLN A 52 10.93 11.56 0.98
N ASN A 53 11.95 11.05 0.32
CA ASN A 53 12.55 11.74 -0.83
C ASN A 53 12.94 10.81 -1.99
N HIS A 54 13.06 9.51 -1.75
CA HIS A 54 13.69 8.60 -2.72
C HIS A 54 12.93 7.32 -2.97
N TRP A 55 12.25 6.78 -1.96
CA TRP A 55 11.64 5.46 -2.01
C TRP A 55 10.24 5.48 -1.42
N GLU A 56 9.35 4.75 -2.07
CA GLU A 56 8.03 4.36 -1.57
C GLU A 56 8.07 2.88 -1.22
N GLU A 57 7.30 2.44 -0.22
CA GLU A 57 7.38 1.07 0.25
C GLU A 57 6.03 0.47 0.60
N ILE A 58 5.96 -0.86 0.46
CA ILE A 58 4.86 -1.68 0.97
C ILE A 58 5.43 -2.61 2.02
N ASP A 59 4.94 -2.45 3.22
CA ASP A 59 5.26 -3.31 4.35
C ASP A 59 4.26 -4.44 4.51
N HIS A 60 4.72 -5.53 5.09
CA HIS A 60 3.90 -6.72 5.32
C HIS A 60 4.12 -7.26 6.72
N GLN A 61 3.03 -7.59 7.39
CA GLN A 61 3.04 -8.26 8.68
C GLN A 61 2.20 -9.53 8.62
N PRO A 62 2.78 -10.71 8.87
CA PRO A 62 2.03 -11.96 8.89
C PRO A 62 0.94 -11.96 9.95
N ALA A 63 -0.18 -12.60 9.71
CA ALA A 63 -1.28 -12.76 10.67
C ALA A 63 -0.87 -13.41 12.00
N ALA A 64 0.20 -14.21 11.98
CA ALA A 64 0.75 -14.83 13.18
C ALA A 64 1.51 -13.85 14.09
N SER A 65 1.80 -12.63 13.62
CA SER A 65 2.46 -11.60 14.41
C SER A 65 1.69 -11.27 15.68
N LYS A 66 2.43 -10.89 16.71
CA LYS A 66 1.88 -10.38 17.96
C LYS A 66 2.06 -8.86 18.10
N GLY A 67 2.46 -8.21 17.02
CA GLY A 67 2.80 -6.81 16.98
C GLY A 67 4.20 -6.49 17.51
N GLY A 68 4.61 -5.23 17.42
CA GLY A 68 5.91 -4.75 17.89
C GLY A 68 6.97 -4.69 16.80
N GLU A 69 6.60 -4.89 15.54
CA GLU A 69 7.50 -4.74 14.42
C GLU A 69 7.98 -3.28 14.30
N ASN A 70 9.27 -3.16 14.01
CA ASN A 70 9.91 -1.89 13.66
C ASN A 70 10.20 -1.90 12.15
N TYR A 71 9.60 -0.98 11.41
CA TYR A 71 9.80 -0.85 9.96
C TYR A 71 10.96 0.09 9.58
N GLY A 72 11.69 0.62 10.59
CA GLY A 72 13.00 1.23 10.39
C GLY A 72 13.04 2.75 10.32
N TRP A 73 11.94 3.44 10.03
CA TRP A 73 11.92 4.89 10.00
C TRP A 73 12.30 5.47 11.40
N LYS A 74 13.17 6.49 11.50
CA LYS A 74 13.75 7.30 10.38
C LYS A 74 15.18 6.88 9.94
N PHE A 75 15.65 5.71 10.31
CA PHE A 75 16.98 5.23 9.89
C PHE A 75 16.94 4.48 8.56
N MET A 76 15.76 4.06 8.16
CA MET A 76 15.49 3.39 6.90
C MET A 76 14.37 4.13 6.15
N CYS A 77 14.42 4.05 4.80
CA CYS A 77 13.34 4.42 3.89
C CYS A 77 13.39 3.38 2.76
N GLY A 78 12.41 2.50 2.70
CA GLY A 78 12.54 1.27 1.95
C GLY A 78 13.60 0.36 2.54
N SER A 79 14.32 -0.36 1.69
CA SER A 79 15.47 -1.17 2.08
C SER A 79 16.77 -0.36 2.19
N HIS A 80 16.69 0.97 2.13
CA HIS A 80 17.82 1.89 2.08
C HIS A 80 17.96 2.66 3.38
N THR A 81 19.20 2.99 3.75
CA THR A 81 19.45 3.86 4.91
C THR A 81 19.02 5.30 4.64
N PHE A 82 18.55 5.98 5.69
CA PHE A 82 18.14 7.37 5.60
C PHE A 82 18.82 8.22 6.71
N PRO A 83 19.34 9.42 6.39
CA PRO A 83 19.49 9.95 5.03
C PRO A 83 20.44 9.08 4.19
N ILE A 84 20.29 9.08 2.88
CA ILE A 84 21.02 8.19 1.97
C ILE A 84 22.55 8.41 2.01
N GLU A 85 22.97 9.62 2.40
CA GLU A 85 24.38 9.97 2.59
C GLU A 85 25.04 9.15 3.69
N ASP A 86 24.27 8.65 4.64
CA ASP A 86 24.73 7.86 5.79
C ASP A 86 24.66 6.34 5.55
N ASP A 87 24.41 5.90 4.31
CA ASP A 87 24.19 4.48 3.97
C ASP A 87 25.29 3.54 4.46
N LYS A 88 26.51 4.04 4.65
CA LYS A 88 27.65 3.25 5.14
C LYS A 88 27.77 3.18 6.66
N THR A 89 27.15 4.10 7.37
CA THR A 89 27.33 4.30 8.81
C THR A 89 26.11 3.96 9.64
N ASN A 90 24.93 4.12 9.06
CA ASN A 90 23.68 3.80 9.74
C ASN A 90 23.41 2.28 9.72
N PRO A 91 23.05 1.71 10.87
CA PRO A 91 22.67 0.31 10.90
C PRO A 91 21.37 0.12 10.12
N ARG A 92 21.32 -0.93 9.29
CA ARG A 92 20.05 -1.37 8.69
C ARG A 92 19.18 -1.96 9.79
N LEU A 93 18.11 -1.27 10.11
CA LEU A 93 17.23 -1.62 11.21
C LEU A 93 15.83 -1.94 10.69
N GLY A 94 15.17 -2.87 11.35
CA GLY A 94 13.77 -3.13 11.14
C GLY A 94 13.45 -4.25 10.16
N VAL A 95 12.15 -4.41 9.94
CA VAL A 95 11.59 -5.33 8.94
C VAL A 95 11.68 -4.64 7.59
N LEU A 96 12.23 -5.34 6.60
CA LEU A 96 12.31 -4.79 5.24
C LEU A 96 10.96 -4.88 4.54
N PRO A 97 10.66 -3.93 3.65
CA PRO A 97 9.44 -3.96 2.84
C PRO A 97 9.41 -5.16 1.90
N ILE A 98 8.22 -5.57 1.50
CA ILE A 98 8.02 -6.62 0.50
C ILE A 98 8.15 -6.11 -0.93
N ALA A 99 7.95 -4.81 -1.11
CA ALA A 99 8.13 -4.10 -2.37
C ALA A 99 8.49 -2.65 -2.11
N GLU A 100 9.28 -2.08 -2.99
CA GLU A 100 9.65 -0.67 -2.98
C GLU A 100 9.85 -0.16 -4.40
N TYR A 101 9.72 1.15 -4.59
CA TYR A 101 10.02 1.79 -5.87
C TYR A 101 10.60 3.21 -5.67
N SER A 102 11.37 3.63 -6.67
CA SER A 102 12.09 4.91 -6.63
C SER A 102 11.22 6.08 -7.06
N HIS A 103 11.42 7.24 -6.44
CA HIS A 103 10.84 8.51 -6.89
C HIS A 103 11.35 8.98 -8.25
N VAL A 104 12.48 8.45 -8.73
CA VAL A 104 13.12 8.95 -9.96
C VAL A 104 12.24 8.72 -11.19
N ASP A 105 11.67 7.50 -11.32
CA ASP A 105 10.97 7.10 -12.54
C ASP A 105 9.58 6.50 -12.30
N GLN A 106 9.18 6.30 -11.05
CA GLN A 106 8.03 5.44 -10.76
C GLN A 106 6.90 6.12 -10.01
N GLY A 107 7.14 7.25 -9.39
CA GLY A 107 6.15 7.99 -8.62
C GLY A 107 6.69 8.41 -7.26
N ASN A 108 5.84 8.97 -6.42
CA ASN A 108 6.29 9.58 -5.17
C ASN A 108 5.26 9.58 -4.03
N CYS A 109 4.22 8.76 -4.16
CA CYS A 109 3.19 8.70 -3.13
C CYS A 109 2.37 7.41 -3.29
N VAL A 110 2.80 6.36 -2.61
CA VAL A 110 2.17 5.05 -2.67
C VAL A 110 0.80 5.01 -2.00
N ILE A 111 -0.15 4.39 -2.67
CA ILE A 111 -1.53 4.18 -2.23
C ILE A 111 -1.83 2.69 -2.25
N GLY A 112 -2.00 2.06 -1.10
CA GLY A 112 -2.42 0.67 -1.01
C GLY A 112 -3.91 0.54 -1.34
N LEU A 113 -4.25 -0.44 -2.14
CA LEU A 113 -5.63 -0.70 -2.57
C LEU A 113 -6.24 -1.92 -1.88
N GLY A 114 -5.46 -2.94 -1.62
CA GLY A 114 -5.91 -4.19 -0.99
C GLY A 114 -5.56 -5.43 -1.78
N ILE A 115 -5.98 -6.59 -1.27
CA ILE A 115 -5.75 -7.90 -1.90
C ILE A 115 -7.03 -8.39 -2.55
N TYR A 116 -6.94 -8.77 -3.82
CA TYR A 116 -8.08 -9.35 -4.51
C TYR A 116 -8.40 -10.74 -3.96
N ARG A 117 -9.65 -10.90 -3.51
CA ARG A 117 -10.22 -12.16 -3.01
C ARG A 117 -11.58 -12.46 -3.65
N GLY A 118 -11.91 -11.75 -4.72
CA GLY A 118 -13.13 -11.97 -5.47
C GLY A 118 -13.12 -13.28 -6.26
N LYS A 119 -14.32 -13.77 -6.58
CA LYS A 119 -14.51 -15.01 -7.34
C LYS A 119 -14.60 -14.78 -8.85
N ASP A 120 -14.91 -13.56 -9.25
CA ASP A 120 -15.18 -13.22 -10.66
C ASP A 120 -13.93 -13.35 -11.54
N PHE A 121 -12.76 -13.05 -10.97
CA PHE A 121 -11.49 -13.01 -11.68
C PHE A 121 -10.42 -13.86 -10.98
N PRO A 122 -10.45 -15.20 -11.15
CA PRO A 122 -9.48 -16.09 -10.48
C PRO A 122 -8.01 -15.77 -10.79
N SER A 123 -7.72 -15.14 -11.92
CA SER A 123 -6.37 -14.69 -12.29
C SER A 123 -5.80 -13.63 -11.36
N LEU A 124 -6.67 -12.87 -10.69
CA LEU A 124 -6.29 -11.82 -9.74
C LEU A 124 -6.18 -12.34 -8.30
N GLU A 125 -6.59 -13.57 -8.02
CA GLU A 125 -6.61 -14.14 -6.66
C GLU A 125 -5.25 -14.03 -5.98
N GLY A 126 -5.22 -13.37 -4.84
CA GLY A 126 -4.04 -13.20 -4.00
C GLY A 126 -3.05 -12.13 -4.47
N ILE A 127 -3.41 -11.33 -5.45
CA ILE A 127 -2.61 -10.16 -5.84
C ILE A 127 -2.96 -9.00 -4.90
N TYR A 128 -1.94 -8.43 -4.26
CA TYR A 128 -2.04 -7.14 -3.59
C TYR A 128 -1.85 -6.04 -4.62
N PHE A 129 -2.74 -5.06 -4.63
CA PHE A 129 -2.70 -3.92 -5.53
C PHE A 129 -2.26 -2.66 -4.80
N ALA A 130 -1.40 -1.89 -5.44
CA ALA A 130 -1.04 -0.55 -5.04
C ALA A 130 -1.00 0.38 -6.25
N ALA A 131 -1.18 1.66 -6.00
CA ALA A 131 -1.10 2.71 -7.01
C ALA A 131 -0.18 3.83 -6.52
N ASP A 132 0.17 4.76 -7.40
CA ASP A 132 0.91 5.97 -7.04
C ASP A 132 0.13 7.23 -7.41
N TRP A 133 -0.01 8.13 -6.45
CA TRP A 133 -0.72 9.39 -6.66
C TRP A 133 0.00 10.32 -7.64
N GLY A 134 1.33 10.30 -7.65
CA GLY A 134 2.14 11.18 -8.48
C GLY A 134 2.16 10.77 -9.95
N SER A 135 2.36 9.49 -10.22
CA SER A 135 2.50 8.95 -11.57
C SER A 135 1.19 8.40 -12.15
N GLY A 136 0.25 7.97 -11.32
CA GLY A 136 -0.94 7.25 -11.76
C GLY A 136 -0.71 5.77 -12.04
N LYS A 137 0.50 5.26 -11.85
CA LYS A 137 0.83 3.84 -12.04
C LYS A 137 0.08 2.95 -11.06
N VAL A 138 -0.21 1.73 -11.51
CA VAL A 138 -0.80 0.68 -10.67
C VAL A 138 0.04 -0.58 -10.77
N TRP A 139 0.39 -1.15 -9.63
CA TRP A 139 1.15 -2.39 -9.52
C TRP A 139 0.35 -3.49 -8.88
N GLY A 140 0.68 -4.71 -9.27
CA GLY A 140 0.28 -5.94 -8.60
C GLY A 140 1.47 -6.62 -7.94
N MET A 141 1.28 -7.12 -6.73
CA MET A 141 2.30 -7.83 -5.97
C MET A 141 1.79 -9.20 -5.56
N LYS A 142 2.58 -10.22 -5.82
CA LYS A 142 2.27 -11.61 -5.49
C LYS A 142 3.53 -12.38 -5.14
N LYS A 143 3.42 -13.38 -4.27
CA LYS A 143 4.51 -14.31 -4.04
C LYS A 143 4.66 -15.27 -5.24
N ASP A 144 5.89 -15.48 -5.66
CA ASP A 144 6.25 -16.55 -6.59
C ASP A 144 6.24 -17.92 -5.91
N ASP A 145 6.55 -18.98 -6.68
CA ASP A 145 6.59 -20.35 -6.17
C ASP A 145 7.66 -20.59 -5.10
N ALA A 146 8.67 -19.72 -5.02
CA ALA A 146 9.70 -19.72 -3.98
C ALA A 146 9.27 -18.93 -2.72
N GLY A 147 8.07 -18.35 -2.74
CA GLY A 147 7.54 -17.52 -1.65
C GLY A 147 8.10 -16.10 -1.59
N LYS A 148 8.84 -15.68 -2.61
CA LYS A 148 9.40 -14.32 -2.72
C LYS A 148 8.37 -13.40 -3.38
N TRP A 149 8.18 -12.21 -2.80
CA TRP A 149 7.33 -11.18 -3.37
C TRP A 149 7.92 -10.67 -4.70
N GLN A 150 7.05 -10.58 -5.69
CA GLN A 150 7.31 -10.02 -7.00
C GLN A 150 6.34 -8.85 -7.21
N MET A 151 6.83 -7.75 -7.70
CA MET A 151 6.05 -6.56 -8.05
C MET A 151 6.08 -6.38 -9.57
N GLN A 152 4.93 -6.16 -10.16
CA GLN A 152 4.75 -5.93 -11.60
C GLN A 152 3.87 -4.71 -11.82
N GLU A 153 4.30 -3.81 -12.70
CA GLU A 153 3.45 -2.74 -13.22
C GLU A 153 2.34 -3.34 -14.09
N LEU A 154 1.12 -2.99 -13.81
CA LEU A 154 -0.08 -3.49 -14.49
C LEU A 154 -0.73 -2.42 -15.35
N LEU A 155 -0.70 -1.18 -14.91
CA LEU A 155 -1.25 -0.03 -15.61
C LEU A 155 -0.29 1.15 -15.44
N ASP A 156 -0.03 1.84 -16.54
CA ASP A 156 0.54 3.18 -16.58
C ASP A 156 -0.57 4.09 -17.12
N LEU A 157 -1.21 4.79 -16.22
CA LEU A 157 -2.28 5.70 -16.59
C LEU A 157 -1.62 7.00 -17.02
N ASP A 158 -1.32 7.13 -18.31
CA ASP A 158 -0.75 8.35 -18.96
C ASP A 158 -1.60 9.62 -18.77
N THR A 159 -2.50 9.58 -17.82
CA THR A 159 -3.47 10.63 -17.56
C THR A 159 -3.33 11.21 -16.17
N PRO A 160 -3.89 12.40 -15.94
CA PRO A 160 -3.85 13.06 -14.64
C PRO A 160 -4.71 12.36 -13.57
N LEU A 161 -4.97 11.07 -13.68
CA LEU A 161 -5.60 10.32 -12.60
C LEU A 161 -4.66 10.32 -11.40
N ARG A 162 -5.20 10.72 -10.27
CA ARG A 162 -4.49 10.80 -9.00
C ARG A 162 -5.14 9.83 -8.04
N PRO A 163 -4.69 8.57 -7.96
CA PRO A 163 -5.18 7.62 -6.98
C PRO A 163 -5.10 8.21 -5.57
N THR A 164 -6.19 8.17 -4.83
CA THR A 164 -6.24 8.77 -3.50
C THR A 164 -6.47 7.75 -2.40
N SER A 165 -7.12 6.64 -2.73
CA SER A 165 -7.39 5.55 -1.80
C SER A 165 -7.83 4.32 -2.58
N GLY A 166 -7.90 3.18 -1.89
CA GLY A 166 -8.50 1.96 -2.38
C GLY A 166 -9.29 1.25 -1.29
N GLY A 167 -9.99 0.22 -1.69
CA GLY A 167 -10.75 -0.61 -0.80
C GLY A 167 -11.32 -1.82 -1.51
N GLU A 168 -11.95 -2.68 -0.74
CA GLU A 168 -12.60 -3.89 -1.24
C GLU A 168 -14.08 -3.92 -0.87
N ASP A 169 -14.89 -4.56 -1.72
CA ASP A 169 -16.27 -4.87 -1.38
C ASP A 169 -16.39 -6.20 -0.62
N GLU A 170 -17.61 -6.57 -0.24
CA GLU A 170 -17.86 -7.83 0.48
C GLU A 170 -17.54 -9.07 -0.36
N GLU A 171 -17.62 -8.98 -1.67
CA GLU A 171 -17.25 -10.03 -2.61
C GLU A 171 -15.74 -10.17 -2.82
N GLY A 172 -14.93 -9.20 -2.32
CA GLY A 172 -13.47 -9.18 -2.45
C GLY A 172 -12.95 -8.58 -3.75
N ASN A 173 -13.78 -7.80 -4.45
CA ASN A 173 -13.33 -6.98 -5.57
C ASN A 173 -12.59 -5.74 -5.07
N ILE A 174 -11.61 -5.29 -5.84
CA ILE A 174 -10.80 -4.11 -5.50
C ILE A 174 -11.28 -2.89 -6.26
N TYR A 175 -11.34 -1.79 -5.55
CA TYR A 175 -11.72 -0.48 -6.07
C TYR A 175 -10.61 0.54 -5.81
N LEU A 176 -10.53 1.52 -6.69
CA LEU A 176 -9.62 2.65 -6.65
C LEU A 176 -10.44 3.94 -6.70
N THR A 177 -10.20 4.84 -5.77
CA THR A 177 -10.67 6.22 -5.89
C THR A 177 -9.61 7.11 -6.48
N HIS A 178 -10.00 8.06 -7.32
CA HIS A 178 -9.10 9.11 -7.76
C HIS A 178 -9.73 10.49 -7.61
N ALA A 179 -8.87 11.50 -7.54
CA ALA A 179 -9.26 12.90 -7.68
C ALA A 179 -8.60 13.47 -8.92
N SER A 180 -9.24 14.45 -9.58
CA SER A 180 -8.56 15.21 -10.64
C SER A 180 -7.36 15.95 -10.06
N ALA A 181 -6.32 16.08 -10.87
CA ALA A 181 -4.97 16.54 -10.47
C ALA A 181 -4.90 17.90 -9.76
N ASN A 182 -5.95 18.70 -9.79
CA ASN A 182 -6.00 20.00 -9.13
C ASN A 182 -7.33 20.20 -8.42
N TYR A 183 -7.30 20.50 -7.13
CA TYR A 183 -8.43 21.12 -6.43
C TYR A 183 -8.78 22.43 -7.19
N GLY A 184 -9.77 22.37 -8.09
CA GLY A 184 -10.11 23.49 -8.99
C GLY A 184 -9.57 23.36 -10.41
N GLY A 185 -8.83 22.31 -10.72
CA GLY A 185 -8.35 21.98 -12.07
C GLY A 185 -9.41 21.45 -13.03
N PRO A 186 -9.03 21.07 -14.24
CA PRO A 186 -9.94 20.51 -15.23
C PRO A 186 -10.64 19.26 -14.69
N VAL A 187 -11.85 19.04 -15.13
CA VAL A 187 -12.60 17.80 -14.87
C VAL A 187 -11.86 16.61 -15.49
N ASP A 188 -12.09 15.44 -14.91
CA ASP A 188 -11.60 14.18 -15.46
C ASP A 188 -12.07 14.02 -16.93
N PRO A 189 -11.17 13.77 -17.88
CA PRO A 189 -11.53 13.68 -19.29
C PRO A 189 -12.43 12.49 -19.63
N TYR A 190 -12.52 11.49 -18.75
CA TYR A 190 -13.31 10.28 -18.98
C TYR A 190 -14.69 10.36 -18.38
N THR A 191 -14.83 10.98 -17.23
CA THR A 191 -16.10 11.07 -16.50
C THR A 191 -16.76 12.44 -16.63
N GLY A 192 -16.01 13.46 -17.04
CA GLY A 192 -16.45 14.85 -16.98
C GLY A 192 -16.56 15.41 -15.56
N GLU A 193 -16.15 14.64 -14.55
CA GLU A 193 -16.25 14.95 -13.14
C GLU A 193 -14.88 15.17 -12.50
N ARG A 194 -14.85 15.58 -11.25
CA ARG A 194 -13.60 15.86 -10.53
C ARG A 194 -13.04 14.68 -9.75
N GLY A 195 -13.69 13.54 -9.78
CA GLY A 195 -13.26 12.31 -9.16
C GLY A 195 -14.15 11.14 -9.54
N ALA A 196 -13.65 9.93 -9.40
CA ALA A 196 -14.41 8.73 -9.66
C ALA A 196 -13.96 7.55 -8.78
N LEU A 197 -14.81 6.54 -8.74
CA LEU A 197 -14.53 5.23 -8.19
C LEU A 197 -14.42 4.24 -9.34
N TRP A 198 -13.31 3.53 -9.42
CA TRP A 198 -13.01 2.55 -10.45
C TRP A 198 -12.95 1.15 -9.84
N LYS A 199 -13.49 0.16 -10.53
CA LYS A 199 -13.31 -1.25 -10.19
C LYS A 199 -12.14 -1.81 -11.01
N LEU A 200 -11.20 -2.50 -10.35
CA LEU A 200 -10.12 -3.22 -11.03
C LEU A 200 -10.66 -4.52 -11.63
N VAL A 201 -10.45 -4.70 -12.92
CA VAL A 201 -10.86 -5.90 -13.67
C VAL A 201 -9.75 -6.26 -14.67
N PRO A 202 -9.60 -7.55 -15.05
CA PRO A 202 -8.71 -7.94 -16.14
C PRO A 202 -9.12 -7.24 -17.44
N ALA A 203 -8.15 -6.87 -18.26
CA ALA A 203 -8.39 -6.10 -19.49
C ALA A 203 -9.36 -6.81 -20.47
N ASP A 204 -9.32 -8.14 -20.54
CA ASP A 204 -10.19 -8.97 -21.37
C ASP A 204 -11.62 -9.14 -20.79
N LYS A 205 -11.87 -8.65 -19.57
CA LYS A 205 -13.15 -8.75 -18.85
C LYS A 205 -13.88 -7.42 -18.70
N VAL A 206 -13.35 -6.36 -19.30
CA VAL A 206 -14.01 -5.04 -19.25
C VAL A 206 -15.34 -5.12 -20.00
N PRO A 207 -16.49 -4.77 -19.37
CA PRO A 207 -17.80 -4.81 -20.01
C PRO A 207 -17.85 -3.94 -21.27
N ALA A 208 -18.61 -4.38 -22.27
CA ALA A 208 -18.86 -3.58 -23.47
C ALA A 208 -19.51 -2.24 -23.09
N GLY A 209 -18.98 -1.15 -23.61
CA GLY A 209 -19.47 0.22 -23.31
C GLY A 209 -19.04 0.78 -21.95
N ALA A 210 -18.25 0.05 -21.16
CA ALA A 210 -17.66 0.61 -19.96
C ALA A 210 -16.64 1.70 -20.33
N VAL A 211 -16.59 2.74 -19.52
CA VAL A 211 -15.49 3.70 -19.57
C VAL A 211 -14.24 2.97 -19.10
N LYS A 212 -13.21 2.96 -19.93
CA LYS A 212 -11.89 2.40 -19.58
C LYS A 212 -11.00 3.54 -19.18
N ALA A 213 -10.22 3.34 -18.13
CA ALA A 213 -9.02 4.14 -17.95
C ALA A 213 -8.12 3.93 -19.18
N PRO A 214 -7.43 4.93 -19.64
CA PRO A 214 -6.59 4.87 -20.84
C PRO A 214 -5.48 3.84 -20.73
#